data_8063f6a180be5080c9f76e3c75c92e66
#
_entry.id   8063f6a180be5080c9f76e3c75c92e66
#
_cell.length_a   1.000
_cell.length_b   1.000
_cell.length_c   1.000
_cell.angle_alpha   90.00
_cell.angle_beta   90.00
_cell.angle_gamma   90.00
#
_symmetry.space_group_name_H-M   'P 1'
#
loop_
_entity.id
_entity.type
_entity.pdbx_description
1 polymer ?
#
loop_
_entity_poly.entity_id
_entity_poly.type
_entity_poly.pdbx_seq_one_letter_code
_entity_poly.pdbx_strand_id
1 'polypeptide(L)'
;KIEAAGAPAAQIGCEGYEFATCTSVNDEICHGFPSNYRLKEGDVLKVDFCVDYHGAISDSCWTYAIGKITPEHQALMDVTKEALMIGIEEAQVGNRVGDIGHAIQSYAEAKGYGVVQDFLAHGIGPTIHEEPFFPHFGEAGKGTRLKEGMTITIEPMITTGTWEAGIDGNGWTARTLDGSICAQYEHSIAITKDGPVIMTKQDA
;
A
#
# COMPACT_ATOMS: atom_id res chain seq x y z
N LYS A 1 -13.29 -15.97 6.81
CA LYS A 1 -13.17 -16.43 5.40
C LYS A 1 -11.75 -16.94 5.13
N ILE A 2 -10.72 -16.19 5.52
CA ILE A 2 -9.30 -16.53 5.34
C ILE A 2 -9.02 -17.90 5.99
N GLU A 3 -9.33 -18.07 7.28
CA GLU A 3 -9.17 -19.34 8.00
C GLU A 3 -9.97 -20.50 7.36
N ALA A 4 -11.19 -20.22 6.88
CA ALA A 4 -12.02 -21.24 6.20
C ALA A 4 -11.43 -21.69 4.86
N ALA A 5 -10.52 -20.90 4.27
CA ALA A 5 -9.76 -21.26 3.08
C ALA A 5 -8.45 -22.02 3.42
N GLY A 6 -8.18 -22.25 4.71
CA GLY A 6 -6.94 -22.88 5.17
C GLY A 6 -5.72 -21.96 5.07
N ALA A 7 -5.93 -20.66 4.98
CA ALA A 7 -4.89 -19.65 4.86
C ALA A 7 -4.92 -18.75 6.11
N PRO A 8 -3.98 -18.84 7.05
CA PRO A 8 -3.94 -17.96 8.20
C PRO A 8 -3.66 -16.50 7.80
N ALA A 9 -4.18 -15.55 8.61
CA ALA A 9 -3.82 -14.14 8.50
C ALA A 9 -2.39 -13.96 9.00
N ALA A 10 -1.45 -13.73 8.10
CA ALA A 10 -0.02 -13.63 8.39
C ALA A 10 0.34 -12.41 9.25
N GLN A 11 -0.51 -11.41 9.25
CA GLN A 11 -0.37 -10.15 9.96
C GLN A 11 -0.44 -10.30 11.48
N ILE A 12 -1.20 -11.30 11.99
CA ILE A 12 -1.35 -11.53 13.42
C ILE A 12 0.00 -11.96 14.04
N GLY A 13 0.48 -11.15 14.97
CA GLY A 13 1.76 -11.37 15.66
C GLY A 13 2.98 -10.78 14.93
N CYS A 14 2.82 -10.30 13.68
CA CYS A 14 3.89 -9.60 12.99
C CYS A 14 4.23 -8.31 13.76
N GLU A 15 5.46 -8.22 14.23
CA GLU A 15 5.97 -7.10 15.05
C GLU A 15 5.08 -6.77 16.29
N GLY A 16 4.18 -7.68 16.67
CA GLY A 16 3.25 -7.51 17.78
C GLY A 16 1.87 -6.97 17.38
N TYR A 17 1.56 -6.86 16.08
CA TYR A 17 0.22 -6.50 15.62
C TYR A 17 -0.81 -7.58 15.97
N GLU A 18 -1.96 -7.19 16.52
CA GLU A 18 -2.90 -8.15 17.13
C GLU A 18 -4.07 -8.55 16.23
N PHE A 19 -4.28 -7.87 15.11
CA PHE A 19 -5.48 -8.05 14.26
C PHE A 19 -5.16 -8.73 12.93
N ALA A 20 -6.19 -9.32 12.34
CA ALA A 20 -6.09 -10.01 11.04
C ALA A 20 -6.09 -9.05 9.83
N THR A 21 -6.46 -7.79 10.03
CA THR A 21 -6.50 -6.75 8.99
C THR A 21 -6.17 -5.40 9.60
N CYS A 22 -5.53 -4.52 8.84
CA CYS A 22 -5.55 -3.10 9.14
C CYS A 22 -6.81 -2.49 8.52
N THR A 23 -7.50 -1.63 9.28
CA THR A 23 -8.66 -0.87 8.80
C THR A 23 -8.45 0.59 9.11
N SER A 24 -8.10 1.38 8.11
CA SER A 24 -7.72 2.78 8.25
C SER A 24 -8.77 3.68 7.57
N VAL A 25 -9.37 4.60 8.33
CA VAL A 25 -10.48 5.44 7.87
C VAL A 25 -10.02 6.89 7.67
N ASN A 26 -10.37 7.48 6.52
CA ASN A 26 -10.15 8.89 6.19
C ASN A 26 -8.66 9.32 6.31
N ASP A 27 -8.34 10.10 7.35
CA ASP A 27 -7.02 10.62 7.67
C ASP A 27 -6.06 9.58 8.29
N GLU A 28 -6.56 8.40 8.65
CA GLU A 28 -5.70 7.26 8.98
C GLU A 28 -4.98 6.79 7.70
N ILE A 29 -3.66 6.79 7.71
CA ILE A 29 -2.83 6.41 6.54
C ILE A 29 -2.83 4.89 6.40
N CYS A 30 -2.28 4.20 7.41
CA CYS A 30 -2.14 2.74 7.45
C CYS A 30 -2.13 2.23 8.89
N HIS A 31 -2.06 0.91 9.06
CA HIS A 31 -1.97 0.19 10.35
C HIS A 31 -3.10 0.52 11.33
N GLY A 32 -4.24 1.00 10.83
CA GLY A 32 -5.41 1.30 11.65
C GLY A 32 -5.95 0.04 12.32
N PHE A 33 -6.25 0.13 13.63
CA PHE A 33 -6.86 -0.98 14.35
C PHE A 33 -8.35 -1.12 14.00
N PRO A 34 -8.82 -2.34 13.71
CA PRO A 34 -10.25 -2.60 13.68
C PRO A 34 -10.91 -2.13 14.98
N SER A 35 -11.95 -1.34 14.86
CA SER A 35 -12.58 -0.67 16.00
C SER A 35 -14.10 -0.73 15.95
N ASN A 36 -14.76 -0.17 16.96
CA ASN A 36 -16.21 0.00 16.98
C ASN A 36 -16.70 1.24 16.19
N TYR A 37 -15.83 1.89 15.43
CA TYR A 37 -16.22 2.99 14.56
C TYR A 37 -17.25 2.49 13.54
N ARG A 38 -18.38 3.19 13.46
CA ARG A 38 -19.42 2.88 12.47
C ARG A 38 -19.18 3.72 11.23
N LEU A 39 -18.85 3.06 10.13
CA LEU A 39 -18.64 3.70 8.84
C LEU A 39 -19.87 4.52 8.44
N LYS A 40 -19.64 5.69 7.89
CA LYS A 40 -20.66 6.67 7.46
C LYS A 40 -20.54 6.89 5.95
N GLU A 41 -21.62 7.30 5.34
CA GLU A 41 -21.58 7.80 3.96
C GLU A 41 -20.58 8.96 3.84
N GLY A 42 -19.69 8.87 2.87
CA GLY A 42 -18.60 9.83 2.68
C GLY A 42 -17.24 9.37 3.19
N ASP A 43 -17.17 8.32 4.02
CA ASP A 43 -15.89 7.76 4.49
C ASP A 43 -15.12 7.10 3.36
N VAL A 44 -13.78 7.17 3.47
CA VAL A 44 -12.82 6.46 2.64
C VAL A 44 -12.12 5.43 3.54
N LEU A 45 -12.30 4.13 3.27
CA LEU A 45 -11.79 3.03 4.08
C LEU A 45 -10.69 2.28 3.34
N LYS A 46 -9.53 2.18 3.94
CA LYS A 46 -8.45 1.27 3.50
C LYS A 46 -8.56 -0.03 4.29
N VAL A 47 -8.54 -1.14 3.58
CA VAL A 47 -8.48 -2.49 4.16
C VAL A 47 -7.24 -3.16 3.61
N ASP A 48 -6.34 -3.48 4.51
CA ASP A 48 -5.05 -4.07 4.24
C ASP A 48 -4.93 -5.39 5.00
N PHE A 49 -4.42 -6.43 4.34
CA PHE A 49 -4.28 -7.75 4.94
C PHE A 49 -3.24 -8.62 4.23
N CYS A 50 -2.52 -9.37 5.05
CA CYS A 50 -1.54 -10.36 4.60
C CYS A 50 -2.08 -11.78 4.83
N VAL A 51 -1.88 -12.65 3.85
CA VAL A 51 -2.35 -14.04 3.89
C VAL A 51 -1.16 -14.98 3.66
N ASP A 52 -0.95 -15.92 4.57
CA ASP A 52 -0.02 -17.03 4.35
C ASP A 52 -0.77 -18.19 3.69
N TYR A 53 -0.30 -18.61 2.53
CA TYR A 53 -0.78 -19.81 1.87
C TYR A 53 0.36 -20.78 1.62
N HIS A 54 0.42 -21.82 2.46
CA HIS A 54 1.46 -22.85 2.40
C HIS A 54 2.90 -22.32 2.51
N GLY A 55 3.12 -21.29 3.31
CA GLY A 55 4.44 -20.68 3.53
C GLY A 55 4.85 -19.64 2.49
N ALA A 56 3.93 -19.23 1.63
CA ALA A 56 4.07 -18.07 0.76
C ALA A 56 3.07 -16.99 1.19
N ILE A 57 3.59 -15.81 1.52
CA ILE A 57 2.77 -14.69 1.97
C ILE A 57 2.44 -13.78 0.80
N SER A 58 1.19 -13.34 0.72
CA SER A 58 0.74 -12.25 -0.13
C SER A 58 0.25 -11.10 0.72
N ASP A 59 0.48 -9.89 0.24
CA ASP A 59 0.05 -8.63 0.85
C ASP A 59 -0.76 -7.81 -0.12
N SER A 60 -1.82 -7.16 0.35
CA SER A 60 -2.64 -6.29 -0.49
C SER A 60 -3.50 -5.32 0.31
N CYS A 61 -3.56 -4.10 -0.15
CA CYS A 61 -4.43 -3.07 0.38
C CYS A 61 -5.37 -2.52 -0.69
N TRP A 62 -6.61 -2.28 -0.29
CA TRP A 62 -7.61 -1.68 -1.18
C TRP A 62 -8.40 -0.59 -0.46
N THR A 63 -8.58 0.54 -1.16
CA THR A 63 -9.38 1.67 -0.68
C THR A 63 -10.80 1.57 -1.20
N TYR A 64 -11.77 1.69 -0.29
CA TYR A 64 -13.21 1.61 -0.57
C TYR A 64 -13.91 2.92 -0.25
N ALA A 65 -14.78 3.36 -1.14
CA ALA A 65 -15.73 4.44 -0.88
C ALA A 65 -16.95 3.90 -0.11
N ILE A 66 -17.33 4.55 0.98
CA ILE A 66 -18.52 4.18 1.75
C ILE A 66 -19.70 5.06 1.34
N GLY A 67 -20.62 4.48 0.58
CA GLY A 67 -21.73 5.24 -0.02
C GLY A 67 -21.26 6.27 -1.03
N LYS A 68 -21.86 7.46 -1.01
CA LYS A 68 -21.43 8.59 -1.86
C LYS A 68 -20.27 9.34 -1.20
N ILE A 69 -19.17 9.43 -1.90
CA ILE A 69 -18.02 10.28 -1.52
C ILE A 69 -18.02 11.57 -2.34
N THR A 70 -17.20 12.53 -1.93
CA THR A 70 -17.01 13.77 -2.67
C THR A 70 -16.22 13.53 -3.97
N PRO A 71 -16.35 14.38 -4.99
CA PRO A 71 -15.50 14.31 -6.19
C PRO A 71 -14.00 14.39 -5.87
N GLU A 72 -13.62 15.11 -4.82
CA GLU A 72 -12.23 15.21 -4.34
C GLU A 72 -11.71 13.86 -3.81
N HIS A 73 -12.51 13.17 -2.99
CA HIS A 73 -12.14 11.84 -2.48
C HIS A 73 -12.08 10.81 -3.62
N GLN A 74 -12.99 10.90 -4.60
CA GLN A 74 -12.94 10.02 -5.77
C GLN A 74 -11.68 10.27 -6.58
N ALA A 75 -11.33 11.54 -6.82
CA ALA A 75 -10.12 11.91 -7.55
C ALA A 75 -8.84 11.43 -6.83
N LEU A 76 -8.79 11.53 -5.49
CA LEU A 76 -7.70 10.96 -4.69
C LEU A 76 -7.57 9.45 -4.91
N MET A 77 -8.69 8.72 -4.80
CA MET A 77 -8.70 7.26 -5.00
C MET A 77 -8.23 6.89 -6.41
N ASP A 78 -8.71 7.61 -7.43
CA ASP A 78 -8.34 7.37 -8.83
C ASP A 78 -6.84 7.64 -9.06
N VAL A 79 -6.33 8.76 -8.53
CA VAL A 79 -4.90 9.12 -8.62
C VAL A 79 -4.03 8.11 -7.90
N THR A 80 -4.42 7.64 -6.72
CA THR A 80 -3.65 6.66 -5.95
C THR A 80 -3.59 5.31 -6.68
N LYS A 81 -4.71 4.88 -7.24
CA LYS A 81 -4.77 3.63 -8.01
C LYS A 81 -3.92 3.71 -9.28
N GLU A 82 -3.97 4.82 -9.99
CA GLU A 82 -3.15 5.05 -11.19
C GLU A 82 -1.66 5.14 -10.84
N ALA A 83 -1.30 5.80 -9.73
CA ALA A 83 0.07 5.87 -9.24
C ALA A 83 0.64 4.47 -8.94
N LEU A 84 -0.17 3.57 -8.33
CA LEU A 84 0.20 2.17 -8.15
C LEU A 84 0.50 1.50 -9.49
N MET A 85 -0.37 1.66 -10.48
CA MET A 85 -0.18 1.02 -11.81
C MET A 85 1.06 1.55 -12.52
N ILE A 86 1.33 2.86 -12.45
CA ILE A 86 2.55 3.50 -12.97
C ILE A 86 3.79 2.90 -12.28
N GLY A 87 3.77 2.75 -10.96
CA GLY A 87 4.86 2.10 -10.22
C GLY A 87 5.08 0.65 -10.64
N ILE A 88 4.00 -0.10 -10.88
CA ILE A 88 4.07 -1.49 -11.35
C ILE A 88 4.70 -1.56 -12.75
N GLU A 89 4.38 -0.64 -13.65
CA GLU A 89 4.99 -0.59 -15.00
C GLU A 89 6.50 -0.41 -14.96
N GLU A 90 7.02 0.31 -13.96
CA GLU A 90 8.45 0.50 -13.73
C GLU A 90 9.15 -0.72 -13.09
N ALA A 91 8.40 -1.68 -12.58
CA ALA A 91 8.94 -2.87 -11.91
C ALA A 91 9.50 -3.91 -12.91
N GLN A 92 10.41 -3.47 -13.78
CA GLN A 92 11.03 -4.26 -14.84
C GLN A 92 12.39 -4.83 -14.40
N VAL A 93 12.76 -6.00 -14.95
CA VAL A 93 14.11 -6.53 -14.77
C VAL A 93 15.14 -5.52 -15.26
N GLY A 94 16.08 -5.18 -14.39
CA GLY A 94 17.16 -4.23 -14.70
C GLY A 94 16.90 -2.80 -14.23
N ASN A 95 15.65 -2.38 -14.07
CA ASN A 95 15.30 -1.15 -13.39
C ASN A 95 15.70 -1.22 -11.91
N ARG A 96 15.54 -0.13 -11.21
CA ARG A 96 15.82 -0.04 -9.77
C ARG A 96 14.57 0.37 -9.00
N VAL A 97 14.53 0.07 -7.72
CA VAL A 97 13.40 0.47 -6.85
C VAL A 97 13.17 1.99 -6.85
N GLY A 98 14.21 2.80 -7.05
CA GLY A 98 14.07 4.25 -7.20
C GLY A 98 13.35 4.69 -8.47
N ASP A 99 13.33 3.87 -9.52
CA ASP A 99 12.54 4.16 -10.73
C ASP A 99 11.06 4.07 -10.40
N ILE A 100 10.65 3.08 -9.61
CA ILE A 100 9.29 2.90 -9.10
C ILE A 100 8.87 4.12 -8.26
N GLY A 101 9.66 4.45 -7.23
CA GLY A 101 9.35 5.57 -6.33
C GLY A 101 9.28 6.92 -7.05
N HIS A 102 10.23 7.17 -7.96
CA HIS A 102 10.24 8.40 -8.77
C HIS A 102 9.01 8.54 -9.66
N ALA A 103 8.59 7.47 -10.31
CA ALA A 103 7.44 7.49 -11.21
C ALA A 103 6.14 7.77 -10.43
N ILE A 104 5.94 7.10 -9.29
CA ILE A 104 4.81 7.31 -8.38
C ILE A 104 4.76 8.76 -7.90
N GLN A 105 5.87 9.26 -7.33
CA GLN A 105 5.96 10.61 -6.79
C GLN A 105 5.70 11.67 -7.87
N SER A 106 6.37 11.56 -9.01
CA SER A 106 6.25 12.52 -10.10
C SER A 106 4.81 12.63 -10.60
N TYR A 107 4.10 11.50 -10.70
CA TYR A 107 2.70 11.48 -11.12
C TYR A 107 1.76 12.12 -10.08
N ALA A 108 1.88 11.74 -8.81
CA ALA A 108 1.00 12.21 -7.75
C ALA A 108 1.19 13.71 -7.48
N GLU A 109 2.46 14.16 -7.34
CA GLU A 109 2.79 15.57 -7.07
C GLU A 109 2.42 16.49 -8.24
N ALA A 110 2.56 16.04 -9.50
CA ALA A 110 2.11 16.82 -10.66
C ALA A 110 0.60 17.08 -10.67
N LYS A 111 -0.17 16.28 -9.92
CA LYS A 111 -1.62 16.45 -9.71
C LYS A 111 -1.97 17.18 -8.41
N GLY A 112 -0.97 17.60 -7.64
CA GLY A 112 -1.14 18.37 -6.41
C GLY A 112 -1.40 17.53 -5.16
N TYR A 113 -1.06 16.23 -5.18
CA TYR A 113 -1.20 15.32 -4.04
C TYR A 113 0.13 15.10 -3.33
N GLY A 114 0.08 14.83 -2.01
CA GLY A 114 1.25 14.45 -1.22
C GLY A 114 1.49 12.93 -1.29
N VAL A 115 2.77 12.53 -1.31
CA VAL A 115 3.19 11.12 -1.21
C VAL A 115 3.79 10.90 0.17
N VAL A 116 3.20 10.03 0.99
CA VAL A 116 3.68 9.74 2.34
C VAL A 116 5.10 9.17 2.29
N GLN A 117 5.97 9.63 3.20
CA GLN A 117 7.39 9.32 3.18
C GLN A 117 7.86 8.41 4.32
N ASP A 118 7.03 8.18 5.33
CA ASP A 118 7.40 7.47 6.56
C ASP A 118 7.31 5.94 6.44
N PHE A 119 6.72 5.43 5.35
CA PHE A 119 6.51 4.01 5.12
C PHE A 119 7.16 3.56 3.82
N LEU A 120 7.54 2.27 3.78
CA LEU A 120 8.31 1.68 2.69
C LEU A 120 7.57 0.50 2.10
N ALA A 121 7.66 0.33 0.80
CA ALA A 121 7.44 -0.94 0.12
C ALA A 121 8.57 -1.92 0.45
N HIS A 122 8.33 -3.21 0.28
CA HIS A 122 9.27 -4.24 0.70
C HIS A 122 9.25 -5.47 -0.20
N GLY A 123 10.28 -6.31 -0.06
CA GLY A 123 10.25 -7.68 -0.54
C GLY A 123 9.25 -8.50 0.27
N ILE A 124 8.68 -9.54 -0.36
CA ILE A 124 7.72 -10.43 0.29
C ILE A 124 7.93 -11.87 -0.17
N GLY A 125 7.75 -12.85 0.75
CA GLY A 125 7.96 -14.25 0.45
C GLY A 125 7.54 -15.15 1.61
N PRO A 126 8.47 -15.93 2.19
CA PRO A 126 8.24 -16.67 3.43
C PRO A 126 7.96 -15.78 4.65
N THR A 127 8.43 -14.53 4.63
CA THR A 127 8.12 -13.50 5.64
C THR A 127 7.38 -12.33 4.99
N ILE A 128 6.60 -11.57 5.79
CA ILE A 128 5.87 -10.41 5.28
C ILE A 128 6.87 -9.38 4.76
N HIS A 129 7.83 -9.00 5.60
CA HIS A 129 8.80 -7.96 5.30
C HIS A 129 10.17 -8.57 5.00
N GLU A 130 10.65 -8.40 3.77
CA GLU A 130 11.97 -8.83 3.31
C GLU A 130 12.67 -7.70 2.55
N GLU A 131 13.97 -7.81 2.35
CA GLU A 131 14.71 -6.93 1.44
C GLU A 131 14.27 -7.16 -0.05
N PRO A 132 14.21 -6.12 -0.88
CA PRO A 132 14.59 -4.74 -0.58
C PRO A 132 13.47 -3.93 0.06
N PHE A 133 13.82 -3.03 0.99
CA PHE A 133 12.94 -1.94 1.43
C PHE A 133 13.17 -0.71 0.57
N PHE A 134 12.09 -0.04 0.16
CA PHE A 134 12.20 1.15 -0.69
C PHE A 134 11.01 2.09 -0.59
N PRO A 135 11.23 3.41 -0.71
CA PRO A 135 10.15 4.41 -0.64
C PRO A 135 9.39 4.51 -1.97
N HIS A 136 8.18 5.08 -1.90
CA HIS A 136 7.37 5.46 -3.06
C HIS A 136 7.72 6.86 -3.61
N PHE A 137 8.91 7.35 -3.32
CA PHE A 137 9.46 8.63 -3.76
C PHE A 137 10.96 8.50 -4.01
N GLY A 138 11.58 9.52 -4.59
CA GLY A 138 13.02 9.61 -4.72
C GLY A 138 13.53 9.82 -6.15
N GLU A 139 14.78 9.38 -6.40
CA GLU A 139 15.47 9.59 -7.67
C GLU A 139 15.48 8.34 -8.54
N ALA A 140 15.14 8.51 -9.82
CA ALA A 140 15.28 7.45 -10.82
C ALA A 140 16.72 6.92 -10.89
N GLY A 141 16.86 5.62 -11.15
CA GLY A 141 18.16 4.95 -11.27
C GLY A 141 18.87 4.69 -9.94
N LYS A 142 18.23 4.90 -8.80
CA LYS A 142 18.80 4.67 -7.46
C LYS A 142 18.24 3.41 -6.79
N GLY A 143 18.90 2.97 -5.75
CA GLY A 143 18.47 1.82 -4.93
C GLY A 143 18.77 0.46 -5.55
N THR A 144 18.14 -0.57 -4.98
CA THR A 144 18.34 -1.97 -5.36
C THR A 144 17.90 -2.24 -6.80
N ARG A 145 18.72 -2.97 -7.56
CA ARG A 145 18.39 -3.38 -8.92
C ARG A 145 17.39 -4.55 -8.89
N LEU A 146 16.31 -4.41 -9.63
CA LEU A 146 15.31 -5.46 -9.79
C LEU A 146 15.85 -6.61 -10.64
N LYS A 147 15.60 -7.83 -10.18
CA LYS A 147 16.03 -9.07 -10.82
C LYS A 147 14.84 -10.00 -11.03
N GLU A 148 14.91 -10.81 -12.05
CA GLU A 148 13.95 -11.91 -12.26
C GLU A 148 13.85 -12.79 -11.01
N GLY A 149 12.63 -13.14 -10.62
CA GLY A 149 12.32 -13.97 -9.45
C GLY A 149 12.15 -13.20 -8.14
N MET A 150 12.41 -11.89 -8.11
CA MET A 150 12.04 -11.07 -6.96
C MET A 150 10.53 -10.95 -6.83
N THR A 151 10.03 -10.96 -5.59
CA THR A 151 8.67 -10.60 -5.22
C THR A 151 8.72 -9.40 -4.29
N ILE A 152 7.94 -8.38 -4.58
CA ILE A 152 7.91 -7.11 -3.84
C ILE A 152 6.48 -6.63 -3.67
N THR A 153 6.22 -5.78 -2.69
CA THR A 153 5.00 -4.96 -2.63
C THR A 153 5.22 -3.64 -3.38
N ILE A 154 4.15 -3.06 -3.89
CA ILE A 154 4.08 -1.66 -4.31
C ILE A 154 2.77 -1.13 -3.74
N GLU A 155 2.85 -0.09 -2.89
CA GLU A 155 1.78 0.29 -1.96
C GLU A 155 1.71 1.80 -1.70
N PRO A 156 1.65 2.66 -2.72
CA PRO A 156 1.67 4.10 -2.53
C PRO A 156 0.53 4.58 -1.63
N MET A 157 0.89 5.39 -0.63
CA MET A 157 -0.01 6.11 0.25
C MET A 157 -0.02 7.57 -0.17
N ILE A 158 -1.16 8.05 -0.65
CA ILE A 158 -1.30 9.37 -1.24
C ILE A 158 -2.34 10.19 -0.48
N THR A 159 -2.05 11.47 -0.24
CA THR A 159 -2.87 12.37 0.58
C THR A 159 -3.37 13.57 -0.23
N THR A 160 -4.50 14.14 0.17
CA THR A 160 -4.99 15.42 -0.37
C THR A 160 -4.22 16.63 0.17
N GLY A 161 -3.29 16.43 1.10
CA GLY A 161 -2.50 17.47 1.76
C GLY A 161 -1.01 17.18 1.73
N THR A 162 -0.36 17.35 2.90
CA THR A 162 1.09 17.13 3.02
C THR A 162 1.41 15.63 3.16
N TRP A 163 2.70 15.28 3.02
CA TRP A 163 3.19 13.90 3.16
C TRP A 163 3.42 13.48 4.61
N GLU A 164 3.38 14.41 5.56
CA GLU A 164 3.78 14.22 6.95
C GLU A 164 2.80 13.34 7.72
N ALA A 165 3.34 12.36 8.41
CA ALA A 165 2.58 11.40 9.21
C ALA A 165 2.92 11.49 10.70
N GLY A 166 1.98 11.06 11.53
CA GLY A 166 2.15 10.87 12.97
C GLY A 166 1.53 9.55 13.41
N ILE A 167 2.01 9.00 14.52
CA ILE A 167 1.50 7.76 15.10
C ILE A 167 0.57 8.06 16.25
N ASP A 168 -0.62 7.46 16.25
CA ASP A 168 -1.61 7.54 17.31
C ASP A 168 -1.09 6.92 18.62
N GLY A 169 -1.76 7.27 19.72
CA GLY A 169 -1.43 6.77 21.06
C GLY A 169 -1.52 5.24 21.25
N ASN A 170 -2.07 4.50 20.27
CA ASN A 170 -2.05 3.04 20.24
C ASN A 170 -0.71 2.46 19.73
N GLY A 171 0.21 3.31 19.28
CA GLY A 171 1.55 2.92 18.81
C GLY A 171 1.60 2.33 17.41
N TRP A 172 0.47 2.26 16.68
CA TRP A 172 0.38 1.64 15.36
C TRP A 172 -0.24 2.53 14.29
N THR A 173 -1.46 3.03 14.54
CA THR A 173 -2.22 3.78 13.55
C THR A 173 -1.48 5.03 13.12
N ALA A 174 -1.10 5.11 11.87
CA ALA A 174 -0.53 6.31 11.27
C ALA A 174 -1.64 7.24 10.79
N ARG A 175 -1.47 8.55 10.99
CA ARG A 175 -2.38 9.60 10.52
C ARG A 175 -1.63 10.71 9.82
N THR A 176 -2.32 11.39 8.91
CA THR A 176 -1.84 12.65 8.36
C THR A 176 -1.82 13.72 9.45
N LEU A 177 -0.74 14.52 9.52
CA LEU A 177 -0.63 15.57 10.56
C LEU A 177 -1.52 16.78 10.28
N ASP A 178 -1.92 17.00 9.04
CA ASP A 178 -2.78 18.10 8.62
C ASP A 178 -4.28 17.72 8.56
N GLY A 179 -4.64 16.47 8.88
CA GLY A 179 -6.01 15.96 8.83
C GLY A 179 -6.52 15.70 7.40
N SER A 180 -5.64 15.72 6.40
CA SER A 180 -6.01 15.41 5.02
C SER A 180 -6.40 13.94 4.84
N ILE A 181 -7.26 13.66 3.86
CA ILE A 181 -7.65 12.28 3.54
C ILE A 181 -6.52 11.56 2.83
N CYS A 182 -6.31 10.29 3.20
CA CYS A 182 -5.35 9.40 2.58
C CYS A 182 -6.04 8.24 1.87
N ALA A 183 -5.51 7.83 0.71
CA ALA A 183 -5.83 6.59 0.04
C ALA A 183 -4.57 5.74 -0.15
N GLN A 184 -4.74 4.42 -0.15
CA GLN A 184 -3.69 3.43 -0.42
C GLN A 184 -4.26 2.33 -1.29
N TYR A 185 -3.49 1.91 -2.27
CA TYR A 185 -3.71 0.68 -3.02
C TYR A 185 -2.40 -0.08 -3.09
N GLU A 186 -2.49 -1.38 -2.97
CA GLU A 186 -1.31 -2.23 -2.92
C GLU A 186 -1.51 -3.53 -3.68
N HIS A 187 -0.41 -3.96 -4.29
CA HIS A 187 -0.27 -5.28 -4.85
C HIS A 187 1.07 -5.93 -4.53
N SER A 188 1.04 -7.25 -4.32
CA SER A 188 2.24 -8.10 -4.41
C SER A 188 2.55 -8.39 -5.88
N ILE A 189 3.80 -8.14 -6.28
CA ILE A 189 4.28 -8.18 -7.67
C ILE A 189 5.41 -9.18 -7.80
N ALA A 190 5.35 -10.06 -8.78
CA ALA A 190 6.49 -10.87 -9.19
C ALA A 190 7.21 -10.22 -10.36
N ILE A 191 8.54 -10.06 -10.25
CA ILE A 191 9.39 -9.55 -11.31
C ILE A 191 9.77 -10.70 -12.24
N THR A 192 9.30 -10.67 -13.49
CA THR A 192 9.58 -11.70 -14.48
C THR A 192 10.32 -11.12 -15.68
N LYS A 193 10.94 -11.99 -16.47
CA LYS A 193 11.62 -11.60 -17.73
C LYS A 193 10.69 -10.95 -18.75
N ASP A 194 9.37 -11.24 -18.66
CA ASP A 194 8.35 -10.76 -19.59
C ASP A 194 7.61 -9.53 -19.00
N GLY A 195 8.08 -8.99 -17.86
CA GLY A 195 7.52 -7.86 -17.13
C GLY A 195 6.95 -8.23 -15.76
N PRO A 196 6.42 -7.26 -15.02
CA PRO A 196 5.81 -7.48 -13.71
C PRO A 196 4.50 -8.26 -13.81
N VAL A 197 4.30 -9.17 -12.88
CA VAL A 197 3.05 -9.94 -12.74
C VAL A 197 2.39 -9.57 -11.43
N ILE A 198 1.17 -9.06 -11.49
CA ILE A 198 0.35 -8.77 -10.31
C ILE A 198 -0.19 -10.09 -9.75
N MET A 199 0.30 -10.48 -8.57
CA MET A 199 -0.10 -11.73 -7.92
C MET A 199 -1.42 -11.61 -7.15
N THR A 200 -1.73 -10.43 -6.66
CA THR A 200 -2.95 -10.12 -5.88
C THR A 200 -4.04 -9.45 -6.70
N LYS A 201 -4.06 -9.68 -8.03
CA LYS A 201 -5.06 -9.10 -8.92
C LYS A 201 -6.46 -9.57 -8.51
N GLN A 202 -7.36 -8.62 -8.32
CA GLN A 202 -8.77 -8.92 -8.07
C GLN A 202 -9.46 -9.31 -9.38
N ASP A 203 -10.17 -10.42 -9.38
CA ASP A 203 -11.09 -10.75 -10.46
C ASP A 203 -12.28 -9.78 -10.38
N ALA A 204 -12.66 -9.20 -11.53
CA ALA A 204 -13.72 -8.21 -11.64
C ALA A 204 -15.11 -8.86 -11.45
#